data_fce20e044025487db549a465f9340e27
#
_entry.id   fce20e044025487db549a465f9340e27
#
_cell.length_a   1.000
_cell.length_b   1.000
_cell.length_c   1.000
_cell.angle_alpha   90.00
_cell.angle_beta   90.00
_cell.angle_gamma   90.00
#
_symmetry.space_group_name_H-M   'P 1'
#
loop_
_entity.id
_entity.type
_entity.pdbx_description
1 polymer ?
#
loop_
_entity_poly.entity_id
_entity_poly.type
_entity_poly.pdbx_seq_one_letter_code
_entity_poly.pdbx_strand_id
1 'polypeptide(L)'
;VEYLLANYLTKLEQKGLTVEDQGIWITVQGSVAAEHGGTIPLPAASLTKLATTLAALGTWPLDHRFETLVGATGPLENGVVYGDLVVKGSGDPLFVWEEGIVLANYLQSLGIQRVTGDLLVLGPFTMNFEEDPQDSLTALKQVMDSTTWPRAAWQAYGQLDPGTGKPNLVITGSVRPITSLAPNSTPKWLVRHQSLPLVGVLKAMNIYSNNIMAEMVADLVGGTADVVAKATTLAALPSGELSLVNGSGLGMENKMSARTVVALMATLQHQLGQQGYSISDVLPVAGQDIGTLVDRRLPATAAVKTGSLAEVSALAGVVPTATQGLVWFSIINRGWNITDLRTEQDNLVLAIQDHWGAARV
;
A
#
# COMPACT_ATOMS: atom_id res chain seq x y z
N VAL A 1 2.84 8.31 31.72
CA VAL A 1 3.06 8.60 30.29
C VAL A 1 3.07 10.10 30.00
N GLU A 2 2.29 10.91 30.70
CA GLU A 2 2.31 12.36 30.54
C GLU A 2 3.72 12.96 30.68
N TYR A 3 4.51 12.49 31.66
CA TYR A 3 5.90 12.97 31.85
C TYR A 3 6.81 12.56 30.65
N LEU A 4 6.56 11.41 30.01
CA LEU A 4 7.31 10.99 28.82
C LEU A 4 7.01 11.93 27.64
N LEU A 5 5.74 12.30 27.49
CA LEU A 5 5.32 13.27 26.48
C LEU A 5 5.91 14.65 26.76
N ALA A 6 5.89 15.12 28.02
CA ALA A 6 6.49 16.40 28.40
C ALA A 6 8.01 16.43 28.10
N ASN A 7 8.74 15.37 28.43
CA ASN A 7 10.16 15.24 28.09
C ASN A 7 10.39 15.22 26.57
N TYR A 8 9.54 14.55 25.82
CA TYR A 8 9.60 14.52 24.36
C TYR A 8 9.45 15.93 23.76
N LEU A 9 8.43 16.69 24.20
CA LEU A 9 8.20 18.05 23.72
C LEU A 9 9.37 18.97 24.09
N THR A 10 9.89 18.89 25.34
CA THR A 10 11.07 19.64 25.75
C THR A 10 12.30 19.36 24.88
N LYS A 11 12.51 18.11 24.46
CA LYS A 11 13.60 17.77 23.53
C LYS A 11 13.40 18.37 22.14
N LEU A 12 12.15 18.45 21.66
CA LEU A 12 11.85 19.11 20.39
C LEU A 12 12.13 20.61 20.47
N GLU A 13 11.72 21.27 21.56
CA GLU A 13 12.02 22.70 21.80
C GLU A 13 13.53 22.97 21.85
N GLN A 14 14.30 22.12 22.54
CA GLN A 14 15.77 22.22 22.59
C GLN A 14 16.44 22.11 21.24
N LYS A 15 15.75 21.45 20.26
CA LYS A 15 16.18 21.35 18.88
C LYS A 15 15.63 22.47 17.98
N GLY A 16 14.96 23.46 18.57
CA GLY A 16 14.39 24.60 17.84
C GLY A 16 13.11 24.30 17.08
N LEU A 17 12.40 23.24 17.46
CA LEU A 17 11.11 22.85 16.85
C LEU A 17 9.95 23.44 17.63
N THR A 18 8.95 23.97 16.95
CA THR A 18 7.76 24.58 17.53
C THR A 18 6.81 23.51 18.05
N VAL A 19 6.49 23.49 19.32
CA VAL A 19 5.63 22.45 19.92
C VAL A 19 4.18 22.56 19.47
N GLU A 20 3.70 23.74 19.13
CA GLU A 20 2.36 23.98 18.61
C GLU A 20 2.09 23.32 17.25
N ASP A 21 3.15 23.00 16.53
CA ASP A 21 3.10 22.30 15.23
C ASP A 21 3.15 20.77 15.38
N GLN A 22 3.01 20.24 16.60
CA GLN A 22 3.12 18.82 16.89
C GLN A 22 1.75 18.26 17.29
N GLY A 23 1.40 17.09 16.76
CA GLY A 23 0.18 16.38 17.11
C GLY A 23 0.49 15.00 17.69
N ILE A 24 0.20 14.77 18.97
CA ILE A 24 0.46 13.49 19.63
C ILE A 24 -0.82 12.99 20.31
N TRP A 25 -1.09 11.70 20.19
CA TRP A 25 -2.21 11.04 20.85
C TRP A 25 -1.82 9.62 21.25
N ILE A 26 -1.93 9.33 22.55
CA ILE A 26 -1.57 8.01 23.11
C ILE A 26 -2.76 7.50 23.90
N THR A 27 -3.19 6.26 23.62
CA THR A 27 -4.29 5.63 24.33
C THR A 27 -3.92 4.26 24.89
N VAL A 28 -4.51 3.94 26.01
CA VAL A 28 -4.39 2.66 26.70
C VAL A 28 -5.77 2.18 27.07
N GLN A 29 -6.13 0.95 26.71
CA GLN A 29 -7.43 0.35 27.01
C GLN A 29 -8.62 1.26 26.62
N GLY A 30 -8.51 1.98 25.50
CA GLY A 30 -9.52 2.90 25.00
C GLY A 30 -9.57 4.27 25.66
N SER A 31 -8.75 4.53 26.69
CA SER A 31 -8.67 5.82 27.36
C SER A 31 -7.42 6.61 26.94
N VAL A 32 -7.53 7.94 26.88
CA VAL A 32 -6.38 8.82 26.59
C VAL A 32 -5.40 8.78 27.77
N ALA A 33 -4.17 8.40 27.51
CA ALA A 33 -3.10 8.32 28.49
C ALA A 33 -2.19 9.56 28.46
N ALA A 34 -2.02 10.18 27.27
CA ALA A 34 -1.35 11.47 27.09
C ALA A 34 -1.71 12.04 25.71
N GLU A 35 -1.76 13.37 25.60
CA GLU A 35 -2.01 14.03 24.31
C GLU A 35 -1.37 15.42 24.26
N HIS A 36 -1.07 15.89 23.05
CA HIS A 36 -0.66 17.25 22.76
C HIS A 36 -1.08 17.59 21.32
N GLY A 37 -1.89 18.65 21.15
CA GLY A 37 -2.41 19.04 19.83
C GLY A 37 -3.13 17.91 19.07
N GLY A 38 -3.52 16.87 19.78
CA GLY A 38 -3.97 15.58 19.22
C GLY A 38 -5.27 15.64 18.42
N THR A 39 -6.04 16.72 18.52
CA THR A 39 -7.28 16.96 17.77
C THR A 39 -7.11 17.94 16.61
N ILE A 40 -5.91 18.54 16.46
CA ILE A 40 -5.61 19.48 15.40
C ILE A 40 -5.21 18.72 14.13
N PRO A 41 -5.88 18.94 12.98
CA PRO A 41 -5.50 18.31 11.71
C PRO A 41 -4.18 18.85 11.19
N LEU A 42 -3.16 18.00 11.12
CA LEU A 42 -1.84 18.28 10.58
C LEU A 42 -1.60 17.50 9.27
N PRO A 43 -0.68 17.95 8.41
CA PRO A 43 -0.25 17.15 7.26
C PRO A 43 0.24 15.78 7.74
N ALA A 44 -0.45 14.71 7.33
CA ALA A 44 -0.26 13.38 7.89
C ALA A 44 0.68 12.50 7.07
N ALA A 45 1.11 12.99 5.90
CA ALA A 45 1.91 12.21 4.96
C ALA A 45 1.29 10.82 4.74
N SER A 46 2.10 9.78 4.64
CA SER A 46 1.62 8.43 4.37
C SER A 46 0.82 7.76 5.50
N LEU A 47 0.52 8.43 6.62
CA LEU A 47 -0.51 7.95 7.55
C LEU A 47 -1.91 7.97 6.90
N THR A 48 -2.10 8.77 5.85
CA THR A 48 -3.29 8.77 4.98
C THR A 48 -3.65 7.36 4.51
N LYS A 49 -2.66 6.50 4.23
CA LYS A 49 -2.87 5.11 3.80
C LYS A 49 -3.64 4.26 4.80
N LEU A 50 -3.74 4.67 6.07
CA LEU A 50 -4.61 4.01 7.05
C LEU A 50 -6.09 4.20 6.70
N ALA A 51 -6.48 5.40 6.24
CA ALA A 51 -7.82 5.66 5.76
C ALA A 51 -8.12 4.86 4.48
N THR A 52 -7.18 4.83 3.53
CA THR A 52 -7.27 4.03 2.31
C THR A 52 -7.37 2.54 2.62
N THR A 53 -6.57 2.02 3.57
CA THR A 53 -6.63 0.64 4.03
C THR A 53 -8.01 0.31 4.65
N LEU A 54 -8.53 1.18 5.52
CA LEU A 54 -9.85 0.97 6.15
C LEU A 54 -10.97 1.03 5.12
N ALA A 55 -10.92 1.96 4.17
CA ALA A 55 -11.90 2.07 3.10
C ALA A 55 -11.90 0.84 2.18
N ALA A 56 -10.72 0.28 1.89
CA ALA A 56 -10.59 -0.97 1.14
C ALA A 56 -11.24 -2.15 1.87
N LEU A 57 -10.98 -2.31 3.18
CA LEU A 57 -11.63 -3.36 4.01
C LEU A 57 -13.15 -3.16 4.13
N GLY A 58 -13.64 -1.91 4.05
CA GLY A 58 -15.07 -1.61 3.98
C GLY A 58 -15.69 -1.83 2.59
N THR A 59 -14.89 -2.18 1.59
CA THR A 59 -15.33 -2.39 0.20
C THR A 59 -15.25 -3.86 -0.22
N TRP A 60 -14.19 -4.56 0.18
CA TRP A 60 -13.95 -5.95 -0.20
C TRP A 60 -13.62 -6.83 1.01
N PRO A 61 -13.93 -8.14 0.92
CA PRO A 61 -13.47 -9.10 1.93
C PRO A 61 -11.93 -9.26 1.88
N LEU A 62 -11.34 -9.75 2.97
CA LEU A 62 -9.87 -9.88 3.11
C LEU A 62 -9.22 -10.83 2.09
N ASP A 63 -9.96 -11.81 1.61
CA ASP A 63 -9.54 -12.78 0.61
C ASP A 63 -9.82 -12.34 -0.84
N HIS A 64 -10.38 -11.14 -1.04
CA HIS A 64 -10.60 -10.58 -2.37
C HIS A 64 -9.31 -10.56 -3.17
N ARG A 65 -9.40 -10.96 -4.45
CA ARG A 65 -8.29 -10.95 -5.40
C ARG A 65 -8.65 -10.16 -6.64
N PHE A 66 -7.77 -9.29 -7.04
CA PHE A 66 -7.88 -8.60 -8.32
C PHE A 66 -7.54 -9.58 -9.44
N GLU A 67 -8.29 -9.50 -10.54
CA GLU A 67 -8.13 -10.44 -11.65
C GLU A 67 -7.56 -9.75 -12.89
N THR A 68 -6.63 -10.42 -13.55
CA THR A 68 -6.16 -10.07 -14.88
C THR A 68 -6.46 -11.24 -15.82
N LEU A 69 -7.38 -11.04 -16.75
CA LEU A 69 -7.77 -12.04 -17.74
C LEU A 69 -6.99 -11.81 -19.03
N VAL A 70 -6.51 -12.88 -19.65
CA VAL A 70 -5.88 -12.80 -20.96
C VAL A 70 -6.62 -13.70 -21.94
N GLY A 71 -6.95 -13.18 -23.11
CA GLY A 71 -7.68 -13.90 -24.16
C GLY A 71 -7.21 -13.54 -25.56
N ALA A 72 -7.56 -14.37 -26.51
CA ALA A 72 -7.26 -14.18 -27.93
C ALA A 72 -8.54 -13.93 -28.74
N THR A 73 -8.51 -12.99 -29.70
CA THR A 73 -9.66 -12.67 -30.58
C THR A 73 -9.70 -13.52 -31.81
N GLY A 74 -8.63 -14.24 -32.14
CA GLY A 74 -8.53 -15.10 -33.30
C GLY A 74 -8.08 -16.51 -32.98
N PRO A 75 -8.07 -17.42 -33.97
CA PRO A 75 -7.65 -18.79 -33.77
C PRO A 75 -6.18 -18.91 -33.44
N LEU A 76 -5.84 -19.93 -32.63
CA LEU A 76 -4.47 -20.37 -32.38
C LEU A 76 -4.17 -21.56 -33.29
N GLU A 77 -3.27 -21.37 -34.25
CA GLU A 77 -2.85 -22.40 -35.22
C GLU A 77 -1.32 -22.43 -35.31
N ASN A 78 -0.73 -23.60 -35.13
CA ASN A 78 0.73 -23.80 -35.21
C ASN A 78 1.56 -22.81 -34.38
N GLY A 79 1.09 -22.47 -33.17
CA GLY A 79 1.77 -21.53 -32.27
C GLY A 79 1.50 -20.04 -32.56
N VAL A 80 0.64 -19.72 -33.53
CA VAL A 80 0.32 -18.36 -33.95
C VAL A 80 -1.14 -18.03 -33.63
N VAL A 81 -1.37 -16.96 -32.87
CA VAL A 81 -2.70 -16.34 -32.74
C VAL A 81 -2.91 -15.39 -33.92
N TYR A 82 -3.86 -15.70 -34.78
CA TYR A 82 -4.27 -14.87 -35.91
C TYR A 82 -5.33 -13.86 -35.49
N GLY A 83 -4.93 -12.87 -34.70
CA GLY A 83 -5.76 -11.83 -34.10
C GLY A 83 -5.01 -11.11 -33.02
N ASP A 84 -5.77 -10.45 -32.15
CA ASP A 84 -5.23 -9.68 -31.02
C ASP A 84 -5.15 -10.54 -29.75
N LEU A 85 -4.24 -10.16 -28.87
CA LEU A 85 -4.24 -10.60 -27.48
C LEU A 85 -4.90 -9.51 -26.62
N VAL A 86 -5.90 -9.88 -25.84
CA VAL A 86 -6.65 -8.97 -24.98
C VAL A 86 -6.29 -9.24 -23.53
N VAL A 87 -5.81 -8.22 -22.83
CA VAL A 87 -5.62 -8.23 -21.37
C VAL A 87 -6.72 -7.39 -20.74
N LYS A 88 -7.53 -7.99 -19.87
CA LYS A 88 -8.57 -7.29 -19.11
C LYS A 88 -8.15 -7.25 -17.64
N GLY A 89 -7.77 -6.07 -17.18
CA GLY A 89 -7.43 -5.82 -15.77
C GLY A 89 -8.66 -5.47 -14.95
N SER A 90 -8.61 -5.79 -13.65
CA SER A 90 -9.52 -5.27 -12.63
C SER A 90 -8.82 -4.34 -11.65
N GLY A 91 -7.60 -3.90 -11.96
CA GLY A 91 -6.83 -2.95 -11.15
C GLY A 91 -5.97 -3.62 -10.08
N ASP A 92 -5.29 -4.73 -10.39
CA ASP A 92 -4.32 -5.32 -9.47
C ASP A 92 -3.22 -4.31 -9.10
N PRO A 93 -3.14 -3.84 -7.83
CA PRO A 93 -2.15 -2.85 -7.44
C PRO A 93 -0.72 -3.41 -7.32
N LEU A 94 -0.55 -4.74 -7.43
CA LEU A 94 0.72 -5.43 -7.26
C LEU A 94 1.10 -6.26 -8.49
N PHE A 95 0.61 -5.90 -9.68
CA PHE A 95 1.03 -6.56 -10.92
C PHE A 95 2.43 -6.05 -11.33
N VAL A 96 3.46 -6.83 -11.04
CA VAL A 96 4.88 -6.49 -11.22
C VAL A 96 5.54 -7.37 -12.27
N TRP A 97 6.85 -7.14 -12.55
CA TRP A 97 7.59 -7.92 -13.55
C TRP A 97 7.51 -9.42 -13.31
N GLU A 98 7.60 -9.86 -12.06
CA GLU A 98 7.54 -11.28 -11.68
C GLU A 98 6.22 -11.91 -12.13
N GLU A 99 5.10 -11.24 -11.87
CA GLU A 99 3.77 -11.69 -12.26
C GLU A 99 3.61 -11.72 -13.79
N GLY A 100 4.12 -10.68 -14.46
CA GLY A 100 4.11 -10.61 -15.92
C GLY A 100 4.94 -11.71 -16.57
N ILE A 101 6.13 -12.04 -16.03
CA ILE A 101 6.99 -13.12 -16.51
C ILE A 101 6.30 -14.48 -16.37
N VAL A 102 5.68 -14.73 -15.22
CA VAL A 102 4.92 -15.97 -14.97
C VAL A 102 3.74 -16.08 -15.94
N LEU A 103 2.99 -15.00 -16.12
CA LEU A 103 1.88 -14.91 -17.06
C LEU A 103 2.33 -15.21 -18.50
N ALA A 104 3.43 -14.61 -18.96
CA ALA A 104 3.96 -14.80 -20.30
C ALA A 104 4.42 -16.25 -20.53
N ASN A 105 5.09 -16.86 -19.56
CA ASN A 105 5.48 -18.27 -19.60
C ASN A 105 4.26 -19.18 -19.67
N TYR A 106 3.20 -18.84 -18.91
CA TYR A 106 1.96 -19.63 -18.96
C TYR A 106 1.29 -19.57 -20.34
N LEU A 107 1.20 -18.39 -20.95
CA LEU A 107 0.70 -18.22 -22.32
C LEU A 107 1.52 -19.08 -23.32
N GLN A 108 2.84 -19.07 -23.16
CA GLN A 108 3.72 -19.88 -24.01
C GLN A 108 3.51 -21.39 -23.78
N SER A 109 3.22 -21.82 -22.56
CA SER A 109 2.90 -23.24 -22.26
C SER A 109 1.60 -23.71 -22.90
N LEU A 110 0.68 -22.77 -23.21
CA LEU A 110 -0.53 -23.05 -24.00
C LEU A 110 -0.24 -23.17 -25.50
N GLY A 111 1.02 -23.06 -25.91
CA GLY A 111 1.49 -23.15 -27.28
C GLY A 111 1.53 -21.82 -28.03
N ILE A 112 1.31 -20.68 -27.39
CA ILE A 112 1.34 -19.37 -28.03
C ILE A 112 2.78 -18.89 -28.15
N GLN A 113 3.27 -18.73 -29.37
CA GLN A 113 4.61 -18.22 -29.67
C GLN A 113 4.57 -16.84 -30.34
N ARG A 114 3.47 -16.56 -31.06
CA ARG A 114 3.31 -15.32 -31.82
C ARG A 114 1.86 -14.86 -31.83
N VAL A 115 1.69 -13.53 -31.81
CA VAL A 115 0.41 -12.83 -32.00
C VAL A 115 0.57 -11.91 -33.22
N THR A 116 -0.32 -12.02 -34.21
CA THR A 116 -0.25 -11.23 -35.46
C THR A 116 -0.86 -9.83 -35.31
N GLY A 117 -1.77 -9.67 -34.38
CA GLY A 117 -2.45 -8.41 -34.07
C GLY A 117 -1.80 -7.62 -32.94
N ASP A 118 -2.62 -6.81 -32.30
CA ASP A 118 -2.25 -5.93 -31.20
C ASP A 118 -2.34 -6.62 -29.83
N LEU A 119 -1.67 -6.01 -28.83
CA LEU A 119 -1.94 -6.25 -27.41
C LEU A 119 -2.92 -5.18 -26.91
N LEU A 120 -4.17 -5.58 -26.70
CA LEU A 120 -5.25 -4.69 -26.30
C LEU A 120 -5.44 -4.76 -24.77
N VAL A 121 -5.48 -3.63 -24.11
CA VAL A 121 -5.67 -3.57 -22.65
C VAL A 121 -7.01 -2.93 -22.33
N LEU A 122 -7.87 -3.65 -21.62
CA LEU A 122 -9.23 -3.26 -21.24
C LEU A 122 -9.34 -3.14 -19.72
N GLY A 123 -9.97 -2.08 -19.25
CA GLY A 123 -10.17 -1.83 -17.81
C GLY A 123 -8.92 -1.26 -17.11
N PRO A 124 -8.98 -1.07 -15.79
CA PRO A 124 -7.86 -0.53 -15.03
C PRO A 124 -6.70 -1.54 -15.00
N PHE A 125 -5.55 -1.09 -15.44
CA PHE A 125 -4.32 -1.88 -15.47
C PHE A 125 -3.11 -0.99 -15.22
N THR A 126 -2.30 -1.36 -14.28
CA THR A 126 -0.99 -0.75 -14.00
C THR A 126 0.00 -1.89 -13.82
N MET A 127 1.21 -1.71 -14.31
CA MET A 127 2.29 -2.66 -14.13
C MET A 127 3.48 -1.96 -13.50
N ASN A 128 4.06 -2.58 -12.48
CA ASN A 128 5.33 -2.17 -11.90
C ASN A 128 5.32 -0.78 -11.25
N PHE A 129 4.16 -0.33 -10.79
CA PHE A 129 3.95 0.98 -10.15
C PHE A 129 4.26 2.18 -11.07
N GLU A 130 4.12 2.01 -12.39
CA GLU A 130 4.30 3.09 -13.34
C GLU A 130 3.17 4.11 -13.22
N GLU A 131 3.53 5.39 -13.11
CA GLU A 131 2.58 6.50 -13.04
C GLU A 131 1.99 6.81 -14.43
N ASP A 132 2.81 6.69 -15.47
CA ASP A 132 2.34 6.86 -16.85
C ASP A 132 1.69 5.55 -17.35
N PRO A 133 0.41 5.57 -17.71
CA PRO A 133 -0.26 4.40 -18.27
C PRO A 133 0.44 3.81 -19.50
N GLN A 134 1.11 4.64 -20.32
CA GLN A 134 1.82 4.16 -21.50
C GLN A 134 3.07 3.34 -21.13
N ASP A 135 3.74 3.70 -20.03
CA ASP A 135 4.90 2.93 -19.52
C ASP A 135 4.46 1.57 -19.00
N SER A 136 3.31 1.49 -18.29
CA SER A 136 2.69 0.21 -17.90
C SER A 136 2.37 -0.68 -19.11
N LEU A 137 1.80 -0.11 -20.17
CA LEU A 137 1.51 -0.85 -21.40
C LEU A 137 2.78 -1.33 -22.11
N THR A 138 3.80 -0.48 -22.13
CA THR A 138 5.10 -0.81 -22.70
C THR A 138 5.75 -1.96 -21.93
N ALA A 139 5.76 -1.89 -20.59
CA ALA A 139 6.25 -2.95 -19.73
C ALA A 139 5.49 -4.27 -19.95
N LEU A 140 4.16 -4.22 -20.06
CA LEU A 140 3.33 -5.39 -20.35
C LEU A 140 3.69 -6.05 -21.68
N LYS A 141 3.98 -5.28 -22.72
CA LYS A 141 4.43 -5.84 -24.00
C LYS A 141 5.84 -6.41 -23.88
N GLN A 142 6.75 -5.70 -23.23
CA GLN A 142 8.14 -6.13 -23.04
C GLN A 142 8.25 -7.45 -22.26
N VAL A 143 7.41 -7.62 -21.23
CA VAL A 143 7.48 -8.82 -20.38
C VAL A 143 7.21 -10.11 -21.16
N MET A 144 6.47 -10.03 -22.28
CA MET A 144 6.11 -11.19 -23.12
C MET A 144 7.30 -11.79 -23.86
N ASP A 145 8.35 -11.00 -24.14
CA ASP A 145 9.53 -11.42 -24.88
C ASP A 145 10.82 -11.05 -24.15
N SER A 146 11.53 -12.04 -23.64
CA SER A 146 12.77 -11.85 -22.86
C SER A 146 13.90 -11.16 -23.65
N THR A 147 13.85 -11.13 -24.97
CA THR A 147 14.83 -10.40 -25.79
C THR A 147 14.67 -8.88 -25.71
N THR A 148 13.51 -8.41 -25.24
CA THR A 148 13.18 -6.99 -25.09
C THR A 148 13.26 -6.48 -23.65
N TRP A 149 13.61 -7.33 -22.70
CA TRP A 149 13.58 -7.01 -21.27
C TRP A 149 14.55 -5.89 -20.89
N PRO A 150 14.08 -4.87 -20.17
CA PRO A 150 14.94 -3.89 -19.51
C PRO A 150 15.65 -4.51 -18.30
N ARG A 151 16.61 -3.78 -17.74
CA ARG A 151 17.38 -4.23 -16.57
C ARG A 151 16.47 -4.64 -15.38
N ALA A 152 15.39 -3.90 -15.16
CA ALA A 152 14.44 -4.19 -14.08
C ALA A 152 13.78 -5.59 -14.23
N ALA A 153 13.38 -5.95 -15.44
CA ALA A 153 12.83 -7.28 -15.73
C ALA A 153 13.85 -8.40 -15.48
N TRP A 154 15.11 -8.18 -15.85
CA TRP A 154 16.19 -9.13 -15.56
C TRP A 154 16.45 -9.27 -14.06
N GLN A 155 16.34 -8.20 -13.29
CA GLN A 155 16.50 -8.23 -11.83
C GLN A 155 15.32 -9.00 -11.19
N ALA A 156 14.09 -8.73 -11.61
CA ALA A 156 12.90 -9.46 -11.16
C ALA A 156 12.98 -10.96 -11.50
N TYR A 157 13.40 -11.30 -12.73
CA TYR A 157 13.61 -12.69 -13.13
C TYR A 157 14.60 -13.43 -12.22
N GLY A 158 15.66 -12.73 -11.76
CA GLY A 158 16.63 -13.29 -10.82
C GLY A 158 16.09 -13.61 -9.44
N GLN A 159 14.89 -13.15 -9.08
CA GLN A 159 14.22 -13.44 -7.81
C GLN A 159 13.20 -14.58 -7.93
N LEU A 160 12.89 -14.99 -9.17
CA LEU A 160 11.97 -16.10 -9.42
C LEU A 160 12.62 -17.46 -9.15
N ASP A 161 11.80 -18.47 -8.99
CA ASP A 161 12.26 -19.84 -8.74
C ASP A 161 13.25 -20.30 -9.82
N PRO A 162 14.34 -20.99 -9.42
CA PRO A 162 15.27 -21.60 -10.37
C PRO A 162 14.50 -22.56 -11.30
N GLY A 163 14.62 -22.34 -12.61
CA GLY A 163 13.89 -23.12 -13.61
C GLY A 163 12.70 -22.38 -14.23
N THR A 164 12.36 -21.19 -13.74
CA THR A 164 11.39 -20.33 -14.42
C THR A 164 11.88 -20.05 -15.85
N GLY A 165 10.98 -20.29 -16.82
CA GLY A 165 11.28 -20.06 -18.24
C GLY A 165 11.51 -18.58 -18.54
N LYS A 166 12.20 -18.33 -19.65
CA LYS A 166 12.29 -17.00 -20.26
C LYS A 166 11.31 -16.93 -21.41
N PRO A 167 10.23 -16.15 -21.31
CA PRO A 167 9.22 -16.09 -22.34
C PRO A 167 9.81 -15.53 -23.65
N ASN A 168 9.33 -16.03 -24.76
CA ASN A 168 9.65 -15.59 -26.10
C ASN A 168 8.36 -15.57 -26.94
N LEU A 169 7.39 -14.75 -26.49
CA LEU A 169 6.12 -14.56 -27.14
C LEU A 169 6.14 -13.23 -27.89
N VAL A 170 6.21 -13.31 -29.22
CA VAL A 170 6.34 -12.13 -30.07
C VAL A 170 4.95 -11.57 -30.41
N ILE A 171 4.71 -10.32 -30.05
CA ILE A 171 3.51 -9.54 -30.43
C ILE A 171 3.90 -8.57 -31.53
N THR A 172 3.41 -8.79 -32.77
CA THR A 172 3.81 -8.00 -33.94
C THR A 172 3.15 -6.64 -34.04
N GLY A 173 1.94 -6.52 -33.50
CA GLY A 173 1.19 -5.25 -33.43
C GLY A 173 1.65 -4.33 -32.32
N SER A 174 0.89 -3.27 -32.10
CA SER A 174 1.10 -2.28 -31.04
C SER A 174 0.49 -2.73 -29.71
N VAL A 175 0.89 -2.10 -28.60
CA VAL A 175 0.15 -2.17 -27.34
C VAL A 175 -0.68 -0.89 -27.19
N ARG A 176 -1.97 -1.03 -26.84
CA ARG A 176 -2.84 0.13 -26.66
C ARG A 176 -4.02 -0.15 -25.73
N PRO A 177 -4.49 0.87 -25.00
CA PRO A 177 -5.69 0.76 -24.18
C PRO A 177 -6.93 0.77 -25.08
N ILE A 178 -7.98 0.09 -24.63
CA ILE A 178 -9.32 0.12 -25.25
C ILE A 178 -10.38 0.32 -24.17
N THR A 179 -11.46 1.01 -24.51
CA THR A 179 -12.61 1.21 -23.62
C THR A 179 -13.67 0.11 -23.78
N SER A 180 -13.69 -0.56 -24.94
CA SER A 180 -14.59 -1.66 -25.24
C SER A 180 -13.99 -2.55 -26.33
N LEU A 181 -14.44 -3.79 -26.37
CA LEU A 181 -14.12 -4.70 -27.48
C LEU A 181 -14.87 -4.28 -28.76
N ALA A 182 -14.26 -4.54 -29.90
CA ALA A 182 -14.94 -4.34 -31.18
C ALA A 182 -16.20 -5.21 -31.29
N PRO A 183 -17.25 -4.78 -31.98
CA PRO A 183 -18.43 -5.59 -32.24
C PRO A 183 -18.02 -6.93 -32.83
N ASN A 184 -18.57 -8.02 -32.30
CA ASN A 184 -18.28 -9.42 -32.72
C ASN A 184 -16.84 -9.91 -32.44
N SER A 185 -16.04 -9.15 -31.65
CA SER A 185 -14.71 -9.56 -31.24
C SER A 185 -14.73 -10.04 -29.77
N THR A 186 -15.36 -11.19 -29.54
CA THR A 186 -15.35 -11.80 -28.19
C THR A 186 -14.08 -12.62 -28.00
N PRO A 187 -13.18 -12.24 -27.08
CA PRO A 187 -11.97 -13.02 -26.85
C PRO A 187 -12.31 -14.39 -26.27
N LYS A 188 -11.61 -15.41 -26.72
CA LYS A 188 -11.53 -16.66 -25.98
C LYS A 188 -10.57 -16.46 -24.83
N TRP A 189 -11.10 -16.44 -23.61
CA TRP A 189 -10.27 -16.30 -22.41
C TRP A 189 -9.42 -17.55 -22.21
N LEU A 190 -8.13 -17.36 -22.04
CA LEU A 190 -7.10 -18.41 -21.97
C LEU A 190 -6.49 -18.50 -20.57
N VAL A 191 -6.32 -17.35 -19.90
CA VAL A 191 -5.66 -17.26 -18.61
C VAL A 191 -6.49 -16.38 -17.70
N ARG A 192 -6.56 -16.78 -16.42
CA ARG A 192 -7.01 -15.96 -15.30
C ARG A 192 -5.86 -15.88 -14.30
N HIS A 193 -5.22 -14.74 -14.24
CA HIS A 193 -4.26 -14.41 -13.19
C HIS A 193 -5.00 -13.75 -12.03
N GLN A 194 -4.60 -14.07 -10.80
CA GLN A 194 -5.16 -13.49 -9.58
C GLN A 194 -4.05 -12.90 -8.72
N SER A 195 -4.26 -11.70 -8.22
CA SER A 195 -3.35 -11.05 -7.28
C SER A 195 -3.19 -11.83 -5.97
N LEU A 196 -2.32 -11.37 -5.09
CA LEU A 196 -2.40 -11.71 -3.68
C LEU A 196 -3.80 -11.38 -3.13
N PRO A 197 -4.26 -12.04 -2.04
CA PRO A 197 -5.46 -11.61 -1.34
C PRO A 197 -5.29 -10.16 -0.86
N LEU A 198 -6.41 -9.44 -0.73
CA LEU A 198 -6.43 -8.02 -0.34
C LEU A 198 -5.56 -7.73 0.89
N VAL A 199 -5.61 -8.59 1.90
CA VAL A 199 -4.77 -8.46 3.10
C VAL A 199 -3.28 -8.39 2.75
N GLY A 200 -2.81 -9.21 1.81
CA GLY A 200 -1.42 -9.21 1.34
C GLY A 200 -1.08 -7.96 0.51
N VAL A 201 -2.01 -7.53 -0.35
CA VAL A 201 -1.86 -6.27 -1.12
C VAL A 201 -1.73 -5.07 -0.18
N LEU A 202 -2.62 -4.95 0.82
CA LEU A 202 -2.58 -3.87 1.80
C LEU A 202 -1.32 -3.92 2.67
N LYS A 203 -0.87 -5.12 3.05
CA LYS A 203 0.40 -5.31 3.78
C LYS A 203 1.58 -4.79 2.96
N ALA A 204 1.70 -5.17 1.70
CA ALA A 204 2.77 -4.70 0.81
C ALA A 204 2.70 -3.17 0.61
N MET A 205 1.52 -2.62 0.35
CA MET A 205 1.30 -1.17 0.24
C MET A 205 1.82 -0.41 1.46
N ASN A 206 1.57 -0.92 2.67
CA ASN A 206 1.94 -0.26 3.91
C ASN A 206 3.41 -0.47 4.30
N ILE A 207 4.00 -1.65 4.05
CA ILE A 207 5.44 -1.93 4.29
C ILE A 207 6.31 -0.97 3.50
N TYR A 208 6.06 -0.86 2.19
CA TYR A 208 6.84 -0.01 1.29
C TYR A 208 6.32 1.41 1.21
N SER A 209 5.17 1.68 1.85
CA SER A 209 4.48 2.97 1.78
C SER A 209 4.27 3.43 0.32
N ASN A 210 3.94 2.49 -0.57
CA ASN A 210 3.86 2.72 -2.00
C ASN A 210 2.68 3.64 -2.34
N ASN A 211 2.98 4.78 -2.98
CA ASN A 211 1.98 5.79 -3.32
C ASN A 211 1.07 5.33 -4.44
N ILE A 212 1.64 4.71 -5.48
CA ILE A 212 0.85 4.27 -6.66
C ILE A 212 -0.16 3.19 -6.25
N MET A 213 0.25 2.21 -5.45
CA MET A 213 -0.69 1.23 -4.91
C MET A 213 -1.83 1.90 -4.12
N ALA A 214 -1.50 2.92 -3.31
CA ALA A 214 -2.51 3.60 -2.51
C ALA A 214 -3.49 4.41 -3.36
N GLU A 215 -3.02 5.07 -4.42
CA GLU A 215 -3.89 5.77 -5.37
C GLU A 215 -4.78 4.78 -6.12
N MET A 216 -4.22 3.67 -6.62
CA MET A 216 -5.00 2.63 -7.29
C MET A 216 -6.10 2.04 -6.40
N VAL A 217 -5.77 1.74 -5.13
CA VAL A 217 -6.76 1.24 -4.16
C VAL A 217 -7.83 2.29 -3.89
N ALA A 218 -7.43 3.56 -3.73
CA ALA A 218 -8.38 4.66 -3.52
C ALA A 218 -9.33 4.84 -4.71
N ASP A 219 -8.81 4.81 -5.95
CA ASP A 219 -9.61 4.91 -7.17
C ASP A 219 -10.60 3.75 -7.30
N LEU A 220 -10.16 2.54 -7.00
CA LEU A 220 -11.01 1.34 -7.04
C LEU A 220 -12.09 1.34 -5.94
N VAL A 221 -11.84 1.98 -4.81
CA VAL A 221 -12.86 2.21 -3.76
C VAL A 221 -13.95 3.19 -4.19
N GLY A 222 -13.65 4.05 -5.18
CA GLY A 222 -14.55 5.09 -5.70
C GLY A 222 -13.95 6.50 -5.68
N GLY A 223 -12.63 6.61 -5.42
CA GLY A 223 -11.88 7.85 -5.32
C GLY A 223 -11.70 8.36 -3.90
N THR A 224 -10.91 9.41 -3.75
CA THR A 224 -10.54 9.97 -2.44
C THR A 224 -11.75 10.38 -1.59
N ALA A 225 -12.81 10.91 -2.22
CA ALA A 225 -14.03 11.31 -1.51
C ALA A 225 -14.71 10.10 -0.84
N ASP A 226 -14.76 8.95 -1.52
CA ASP A 226 -15.31 7.71 -0.98
C ASP A 226 -14.40 7.11 0.11
N VAL A 227 -13.09 7.25 -0.02
CA VAL A 227 -12.13 6.88 1.05
C VAL A 227 -12.44 7.67 2.32
N VAL A 228 -12.57 9.00 2.22
CA VAL A 228 -12.90 9.87 3.36
C VAL A 228 -14.25 9.51 3.96
N ALA A 229 -15.29 9.34 3.13
CA ALA A 229 -16.63 9.02 3.59
C ALA A 229 -16.69 7.66 4.33
N LYS A 230 -16.09 6.62 3.75
CA LYS A 230 -16.01 5.28 4.35
C LYS A 230 -15.19 5.30 5.64
N ALA A 231 -14.00 5.89 5.64
CA ALA A 231 -13.15 5.97 6.82
C ALA A 231 -13.83 6.74 7.96
N THR A 232 -14.48 7.87 7.65
CA THR A 232 -15.23 8.66 8.63
C THR A 232 -16.38 7.87 9.23
N THR A 233 -17.15 7.16 8.40
CA THR A 233 -18.32 6.37 8.86
C THR A 233 -17.86 5.17 9.69
N LEU A 234 -16.90 4.40 9.21
CA LEU A 234 -16.46 3.15 9.85
C LEU A 234 -15.77 3.40 11.19
N ALA A 235 -14.96 4.47 11.29
CA ALA A 235 -14.25 4.82 12.52
C ALA A 235 -14.97 5.89 13.36
N ALA A 236 -16.18 6.29 12.99
CA ALA A 236 -16.99 7.32 13.67
C ALA A 236 -16.18 8.60 13.96
N LEU A 237 -15.44 9.09 12.93
CA LEU A 237 -14.51 10.19 13.12
C LEU A 237 -15.20 11.52 13.35
N PRO A 238 -14.64 12.38 14.21
CA PRO A 238 -15.14 13.73 14.39
C PRO A 238 -15.05 14.55 13.10
N SER A 239 -16.03 15.42 12.89
CA SER A 239 -16.06 16.31 11.74
C SER A 239 -14.83 17.24 11.71
N GLY A 240 -14.25 17.40 10.53
CA GLY A 240 -13.12 18.31 10.30
C GLY A 240 -11.74 17.77 10.68
N GLU A 241 -11.63 16.56 11.23
CA GLU A 241 -10.33 15.96 11.61
C GLU A 241 -9.70 15.07 10.54
N LEU A 242 -10.39 14.83 9.44
CA LEU A 242 -9.90 14.11 8.27
C LEU A 242 -10.22 14.92 7.01
N SER A 243 -9.19 15.31 6.25
CA SER A 243 -9.30 15.95 4.95
C SER A 243 -8.21 15.44 4.02
N LEU A 244 -8.59 14.78 2.94
CA LEU A 244 -7.67 14.17 2.00
C LEU A 244 -7.96 14.67 0.58
N VAL A 245 -6.89 14.83 -0.21
CA VAL A 245 -6.95 15.16 -1.64
C VAL A 245 -6.49 13.98 -2.51
N ASN A 246 -5.87 12.96 -1.90
CA ASN A 246 -5.45 11.73 -2.56
C ASN A 246 -5.39 10.56 -1.58
N GLY A 247 -5.21 9.33 -2.09
CA GLY A 247 -5.18 8.11 -1.31
C GLY A 247 -3.84 7.83 -0.62
N SER A 248 -2.76 8.44 -1.10
CA SER A 248 -1.40 8.15 -0.65
C SER A 248 -0.90 9.04 0.48
N GLY A 249 -1.41 10.28 0.57
CA GLY A 249 -0.93 11.31 1.49
C GLY A 249 0.25 12.11 0.95
N LEU A 250 0.50 12.07 -0.35
CA LEU A 250 1.48 12.93 -1.00
C LEU A 250 0.92 14.36 -1.07
N GLY A 251 1.64 15.31 -0.47
CA GLY A 251 1.24 16.71 -0.37
C GLY A 251 0.80 17.13 1.03
N MET A 252 0.91 18.43 1.31
CA MET A 252 0.63 19.04 2.62
C MET A 252 -0.87 19.23 2.88
N GLU A 253 -1.70 19.04 1.88
CA GLU A 253 -3.15 19.19 1.89
C GLU A 253 -3.85 18.00 2.57
N ASN A 254 -3.21 16.84 2.61
CA ASN A 254 -3.73 15.64 3.28
C ASN A 254 -3.54 15.78 4.80
N LYS A 255 -4.60 16.13 5.49
CA LYS A 255 -4.57 16.44 6.92
C LYS A 255 -5.39 15.46 7.74
N MET A 256 -4.81 15.06 8.87
CA MET A 256 -5.45 14.21 9.86
C MET A 256 -5.04 14.66 11.25
N SER A 257 -5.93 14.56 12.24
CA SER A 257 -5.54 14.68 13.63
C SER A 257 -4.89 13.39 14.15
N ALA A 258 -4.02 13.48 15.14
CA ALA A 258 -3.41 12.29 15.76
C ALA A 258 -4.48 11.38 16.40
N ARG A 259 -5.56 11.96 16.96
CA ARG A 259 -6.73 11.23 17.46
C ARG A 259 -7.40 10.42 16.36
N THR A 260 -7.64 11.01 15.20
CA THR A 260 -8.22 10.34 14.03
C THR A 260 -7.37 9.15 13.58
N VAL A 261 -6.05 9.31 13.54
CA VAL A 261 -5.15 8.21 13.17
C VAL A 261 -5.29 7.02 14.11
N VAL A 262 -5.32 7.27 15.44
CA VAL A 262 -5.52 6.19 16.43
C VAL A 262 -6.89 5.55 16.26
N ALA A 263 -7.95 6.32 16.02
CA ALA A 263 -9.31 5.79 15.79
C ALA A 263 -9.36 4.88 14.55
N LEU A 264 -8.71 5.26 13.45
CA LEU A 264 -8.58 4.42 12.24
C LEU A 264 -7.90 3.10 12.56
N MET A 265 -6.77 3.13 13.27
CA MET A 265 -6.03 1.90 13.61
C MET A 265 -6.82 0.98 14.56
N ALA A 266 -7.49 1.54 15.55
CA ALA A 266 -8.35 0.76 16.45
C ALA A 266 -9.51 0.09 15.70
N THR A 267 -10.10 0.80 14.74
CA THR A 267 -11.16 0.27 13.87
C THR A 267 -10.62 -0.84 12.95
N LEU A 268 -9.44 -0.64 12.35
CA LEU A 268 -8.76 -1.67 11.56
C LEU A 268 -8.54 -2.95 12.38
N GLN A 269 -7.97 -2.82 13.60
CA GLN A 269 -7.78 -3.95 14.51
C GLN A 269 -9.09 -4.68 14.81
N HIS A 270 -10.16 -3.93 15.07
CA HIS A 270 -11.46 -4.52 15.35
C HIS A 270 -12.01 -5.32 14.16
N GLN A 271 -12.01 -4.72 12.96
CA GLN A 271 -12.51 -5.40 11.75
C GLN A 271 -11.70 -6.63 11.37
N LEU A 272 -10.37 -6.52 11.45
CA LEU A 272 -9.46 -7.63 11.20
C LEU A 272 -9.65 -8.75 12.21
N GLY A 273 -9.79 -8.41 13.51
CA GLY A 273 -9.98 -9.37 14.59
C GLY A 273 -11.27 -10.19 14.46
N GLN A 274 -12.32 -9.64 13.87
CA GLN A 274 -13.55 -10.38 13.58
C GLN A 274 -13.36 -11.53 12.57
N GLN A 275 -12.28 -11.50 11.81
CA GLN A 275 -11.94 -12.48 10.77
C GLN A 275 -10.67 -13.30 11.13
N GLY A 276 -10.18 -13.20 12.37
CA GLY A 276 -9.00 -13.93 12.84
C GLY A 276 -7.65 -13.32 12.44
N TYR A 277 -7.66 -12.08 11.93
CA TYR A 277 -6.47 -11.29 11.60
C TYR A 277 -6.20 -10.22 12.67
N SER A 278 -5.08 -9.54 12.54
CA SER A 278 -4.70 -8.42 13.39
C SER A 278 -4.15 -7.25 12.54
N ILE A 279 -3.94 -6.11 13.15
CA ILE A 279 -3.36 -4.96 12.44
C ILE A 279 -1.95 -5.26 11.92
N SER A 280 -1.22 -6.21 12.49
CA SER A 280 0.09 -6.67 12.01
C SER A 280 0.01 -7.38 10.65
N ASP A 281 -1.17 -7.85 10.23
CA ASP A 281 -1.37 -8.46 8.92
C ASP A 281 -1.50 -7.42 7.79
N VAL A 282 -1.71 -6.15 8.12
CA VAL A 282 -1.81 -5.05 7.15
C VAL A 282 -0.80 -3.92 7.38
N LEU A 283 -0.16 -3.83 8.55
CA LEU A 283 0.91 -2.84 8.82
C LEU A 283 2.27 -3.53 8.98
N PRO A 284 3.38 -2.82 8.66
CA PRO A 284 4.72 -3.33 8.94
C PRO A 284 4.97 -3.52 10.44
N VAL A 285 5.65 -4.60 10.78
CA VAL A 285 6.01 -4.98 12.14
C VAL A 285 7.51 -4.79 12.35
N ALA A 286 7.88 -4.01 13.36
CA ALA A 286 9.27 -3.76 13.70
C ALA A 286 9.99 -5.06 14.09
N GLY A 287 11.22 -5.24 13.59
CA GLY A 287 12.00 -6.45 13.80
C GLY A 287 11.62 -7.64 12.90
N GLN A 288 10.56 -7.53 12.08
CA GLN A 288 10.13 -8.59 11.16
C GLN A 288 10.11 -8.09 9.71
N ASP A 289 9.50 -6.95 9.47
CA ASP A 289 9.35 -6.40 8.13
C ASP A 289 10.45 -5.37 7.84
N ILE A 290 10.91 -5.35 6.61
CA ILE A 290 11.83 -4.34 6.06
C ILE A 290 11.04 -3.13 5.54
N GLY A 291 11.46 -2.50 4.46
CA GLY A 291 10.79 -1.35 3.87
C GLY A 291 11.04 -0.07 4.67
N THR A 292 10.00 0.65 5.04
CA THR A 292 10.15 1.95 5.73
C THR A 292 10.64 1.87 7.18
N LEU A 293 10.81 0.67 7.72
CA LEU A 293 11.28 0.44 9.09
C LEU A 293 12.78 0.11 9.19
N VAL A 294 13.48 -0.04 8.08
CA VAL A 294 14.88 -0.52 8.05
C VAL A 294 15.82 0.33 8.91
N ASP A 295 15.61 1.64 8.97
CA ASP A 295 16.44 2.59 9.71
C ASP A 295 15.78 3.08 11.02
N ARG A 296 14.71 2.41 11.48
CA ARG A 296 13.98 2.80 12.69
C ARG A 296 14.36 1.94 13.88
N ARG A 297 14.44 2.57 15.06
CA ARG A 297 14.72 1.91 16.34
C ARG A 297 13.43 1.82 17.16
N LEU A 298 12.58 0.88 16.79
CA LEU A 298 11.28 0.69 17.40
C LEU A 298 11.25 -0.57 18.25
N PRO A 299 10.33 -0.67 19.24
CA PRO A 299 10.10 -1.91 19.96
C PRO A 299 9.84 -3.07 19.00
N ALA A 300 10.52 -4.19 19.17
CA ALA A 300 10.22 -5.40 18.41
C ALA A 300 8.75 -5.76 18.61
N THR A 301 8.09 -6.27 17.56
CA THR A 301 6.66 -6.58 17.53
C THR A 301 5.69 -5.37 17.50
N ALA A 302 6.17 -4.13 17.56
CA ALA A 302 5.30 -2.98 17.30
C ALA A 302 4.85 -2.98 15.84
N ALA A 303 3.54 -2.92 15.62
CA ALA A 303 2.97 -2.74 14.27
C ALA A 303 2.75 -1.24 14.03
N VAL A 304 3.43 -0.69 13.01
CA VAL A 304 3.50 0.77 12.84
C VAL A 304 3.35 1.19 11.39
N LYS A 305 2.89 2.42 11.16
CA LYS A 305 2.92 3.10 9.88
C LYS A 305 3.75 4.37 9.98
N THR A 306 4.67 4.56 9.05
CA THR A 306 5.47 5.78 8.91
C THR A 306 4.86 6.73 7.88
N GLY A 307 5.12 8.03 8.05
CA GLY A 307 4.80 9.07 7.07
C GLY A 307 5.94 10.08 6.98
N SER A 308 6.26 10.56 5.77
CA SER A 308 7.30 11.56 5.56
C SER A 308 6.98 12.44 4.37
N LEU A 309 7.14 13.75 4.58
CA LEU A 309 7.25 14.78 3.55
C LEU A 309 8.49 15.62 3.85
N ALA A 310 8.77 16.64 3.05
CA ALA A 310 9.96 17.49 3.26
C ALA A 310 10.03 18.10 4.68
N GLU A 311 8.87 18.47 5.25
CA GLU A 311 8.75 19.10 6.56
C GLU A 311 7.83 18.32 7.52
N VAL A 312 7.59 17.05 7.26
CA VAL A 312 6.71 16.20 8.07
C VAL A 312 7.38 14.87 8.37
N SER A 313 7.44 14.51 9.64
CA SER A 313 7.70 13.15 10.08
C SER A 313 6.52 12.66 10.89
N ALA A 314 5.91 11.56 10.46
CA ALA A 314 4.77 10.97 11.14
C ALA A 314 5.03 9.49 11.44
N LEU A 315 4.57 9.05 12.61
CA LEU A 315 4.66 7.67 13.07
C LEU A 315 3.41 7.34 13.87
N ALA A 316 2.75 6.28 13.52
CA ALA A 316 1.59 5.79 14.28
C ALA A 316 1.60 4.27 14.35
N GLY A 317 1.07 3.70 15.42
CA GLY A 317 1.05 2.27 15.57
C GLY A 317 0.53 1.78 16.91
N VAL A 318 0.84 0.52 17.17
CA VAL A 318 0.51 -0.16 18.41
C VAL A 318 1.74 -0.86 18.96
N VAL A 319 1.97 -0.69 20.27
CA VAL A 319 3.04 -1.36 21.02
C VAL A 319 2.41 -2.35 22.00
N PRO A 320 2.71 -3.64 21.88
CA PRO A 320 2.34 -4.62 22.89
C PRO A 320 3.17 -4.40 24.18
N THR A 321 2.47 -4.26 25.32
CA THR A 321 3.12 -4.05 26.65
C THR A 321 2.71 -5.12 27.65
N ALA A 322 3.55 -5.36 28.64
CA ALA A 322 3.33 -6.42 29.65
C ALA A 322 2.17 -6.10 30.59
N THR A 323 1.99 -4.83 30.98
CA THR A 323 1.04 -4.45 32.04
C THR A 323 -0.25 -3.79 31.53
N GLN A 324 -0.23 -3.22 30.32
CA GLN A 324 -1.39 -2.48 29.76
C GLN A 324 -1.95 -3.08 28.47
N GLY A 325 -1.37 -4.21 27.98
CA GLY A 325 -1.75 -4.78 26.70
C GLY A 325 -1.32 -3.88 25.54
N LEU A 326 -2.22 -3.61 24.63
CA LEU A 326 -1.94 -2.82 23.44
C LEU A 326 -2.02 -1.32 23.73
N VAL A 327 -0.91 -0.62 23.50
CA VAL A 327 -0.83 0.85 23.61
C VAL A 327 -0.82 1.42 22.18
N TRP A 328 -1.82 2.23 21.88
CA TRP A 328 -1.97 2.89 20.58
C TRP A 328 -1.39 4.29 20.63
N PHE A 329 -0.68 4.66 19.60
CA PHE A 329 -0.09 5.99 19.52
C PHE A 329 -0.12 6.56 18.09
N SER A 330 -0.18 7.87 18.00
CA SER A 330 0.07 8.63 16.77
C SER A 330 0.89 9.87 17.11
N ILE A 331 1.94 10.11 16.33
CA ILE A 331 2.84 11.25 16.43
C ILE A 331 2.94 11.86 15.03
N ILE A 332 2.49 13.11 14.88
CA ILE A 332 2.59 13.88 13.64
C ILE A 332 3.43 15.11 13.93
N ASN A 333 4.64 15.16 13.40
CA ASN A 333 5.56 16.25 13.61
C ASN A 333 5.76 17.07 12.35
N ARG A 334 5.82 18.41 12.53
CA ARG A 334 6.30 19.35 11.52
C ARG A 334 7.64 19.93 11.94
N GLY A 335 8.54 20.06 10.97
CA GLY A 335 9.86 20.63 11.19
C GLY A 335 10.87 20.21 10.14
N TRP A 336 11.99 20.93 10.08
CA TRP A 336 13.00 20.79 9.03
C TRP A 336 13.92 19.57 9.18
N ASN A 337 14.17 19.16 10.43
CA ASN A 337 15.11 18.09 10.70
C ASN A 337 14.39 16.75 10.88
N ILE A 338 14.05 16.11 9.76
CA ILE A 338 13.34 14.83 9.72
C ILE A 338 14.09 13.73 10.49
N THR A 339 15.42 13.71 10.44
CA THR A 339 16.22 12.71 11.14
C THR A 339 16.11 12.83 12.66
N ASP A 340 16.16 14.06 13.18
CA ASP A 340 15.98 14.31 14.60
C ASP A 340 14.55 13.97 15.05
N LEU A 341 13.55 14.36 14.26
CA LEU A 341 12.15 14.03 14.54
C LEU A 341 11.96 12.50 14.63
N ARG A 342 12.48 11.74 13.68
CA ARG A 342 12.44 10.27 13.71
C ARG A 342 13.11 9.68 14.94
N THR A 343 14.29 10.21 15.30
CA THR A 343 15.04 9.76 16.48
C THR A 343 14.23 9.97 17.75
N GLU A 344 13.63 11.16 17.92
CA GLU A 344 12.84 11.44 19.12
C GLU A 344 11.52 10.67 19.16
N GLN A 345 10.87 10.43 17.99
CA GLN A 345 9.72 9.53 17.89
C GLN A 345 10.08 8.12 18.38
N ASP A 346 11.19 7.57 17.90
CA ASP A 346 11.65 6.23 18.30
C ASP A 346 11.94 6.17 19.81
N ASN A 347 12.61 7.20 20.35
CA ASN A 347 12.89 7.33 21.77
C ASN A 347 11.60 7.37 22.62
N LEU A 348 10.57 8.10 22.17
CA LEU A 348 9.29 8.15 22.86
C LEU A 348 8.61 6.78 22.87
N VAL A 349 8.55 6.10 21.72
CA VAL A 349 7.90 4.80 21.61
C VAL A 349 8.63 3.73 22.43
N LEU A 350 9.97 3.74 22.43
CA LEU A 350 10.76 2.87 23.30
C LEU A 350 10.49 3.16 24.80
N ALA A 351 10.46 4.43 25.19
CA ALA A 351 10.17 4.83 26.57
C ALA A 351 8.76 4.44 27.03
N ILE A 352 7.78 4.44 26.12
CA ILE A 352 6.42 3.91 26.38
C ILE A 352 6.47 2.41 26.68
N GLN A 353 7.20 1.63 25.89
CA GLN A 353 7.35 0.20 26.15
C GLN A 353 8.10 -0.05 27.46
N ASP A 354 9.19 0.66 27.71
CA ASP A 354 9.99 0.51 28.94
C ASP A 354 9.17 0.81 30.21
N HIS A 355 8.27 1.83 30.11
CA HIS A 355 7.40 2.23 31.21
C HIS A 355 6.42 1.15 31.63
N TRP A 356 5.88 0.38 30.67
CA TRP A 356 4.90 -0.67 30.93
C TRP A 356 5.43 -2.09 30.74
N GLY A 357 6.72 -2.20 30.43
CA GLY A 357 7.39 -3.46 30.14
C GLY A 357 7.06 -4.03 28.76
N ALA A 358 7.99 -4.75 28.16
CA ALA A 358 7.75 -5.46 26.92
C ALA A 358 6.81 -6.65 27.14
N ALA A 359 5.83 -6.84 26.25
CA ALA A 359 5.03 -8.05 26.26
C ALA A 359 5.92 -9.28 26.01
N ARG A 360 5.65 -10.39 26.71
CA ARG A 360 6.26 -11.68 26.39
C ARG A 360 5.55 -12.21 25.14
N VAL A 361 6.34 -12.49 24.10
CA VAL A 361 5.88 -13.14 22.86
C VAL A 361 5.80 -14.65 23.08
#